data_65fd326b619b86929153256c355b1c27
#
_entry.id   65fd326b619b86929153256c355b1c27
#
_cell.length_a   1.000
_cell.length_b   1.000
_cell.length_c   1.000
_cell.angle_alpha   90.00
_cell.angle_beta   90.00
_cell.angle_gamma   90.00
#
_symmetry.space_group_name_H-M   'P 1'
#
loop_
_entity.id
_entity.type
_entity.pdbx_description
1 polymer ?
#
loop_
_entity_poly.entity_id
_entity_poly.type
_entity_poly.pdbx_seq_one_letter_code
_entity_poly.pdbx_strand_id
1 'polypeptide(L)'
;MLVKDIMSKDVVTVYETNTIEEVARIFIDKKISGVPVVDSQKKIVGIISEGDLVFQQKKLNPPVFLSFFDGVIQVGKSAFFDEIKKISAFLVKDLMTKDDLIIARETADLSDVASLLIENKVNRIPIVDDENRVVGIVTRYDIIKANY
;
A
#
# COMPACT_ATOMS: atom_id res chain seq x y z
N MET A 1 -10.48 -9.85 -22.11
CA MET A 1 -10.55 -8.49 -21.55
C MET A 1 -9.18 -8.11 -20.99
N LEU A 2 -8.70 -6.97 -21.38
CA LEU A 2 -7.41 -6.48 -20.89
C LEU A 2 -7.59 -5.70 -19.59
N VAL A 3 -6.58 -5.74 -18.75
CA VAL A 3 -6.62 -5.08 -17.44
C VAL A 3 -6.84 -3.56 -17.55
N LYS A 4 -6.34 -2.94 -18.61
CA LYS A 4 -6.56 -1.50 -18.85
C LYS A 4 -8.02 -1.10 -18.98
N ASP A 5 -8.89 -2.06 -19.31
CA ASP A 5 -10.31 -1.80 -19.51
C ASP A 5 -11.08 -1.66 -18.19
N ILE A 6 -10.53 -2.19 -17.11
CA ILE A 6 -11.17 -2.19 -15.78
C ILE A 6 -10.36 -1.49 -14.69
N MET A 7 -9.06 -1.24 -14.92
CA MET A 7 -8.21 -0.63 -13.90
C MET A 7 -8.69 0.77 -13.52
N SER A 8 -8.48 1.14 -12.28
CA SER A 8 -8.64 2.52 -11.84
C SER A 8 -7.45 3.32 -12.33
N LYS A 9 -7.72 4.39 -13.07
CA LYS A 9 -6.66 5.26 -13.66
C LYS A 9 -6.28 6.41 -12.74
N ASP A 10 -7.14 6.71 -11.78
CA ASP A 10 -6.91 7.77 -10.81
C ASP A 10 -6.15 7.19 -9.62
N VAL A 11 -4.85 6.97 -9.81
CA VAL A 11 -4.00 6.28 -8.84
C VAL A 11 -3.36 7.28 -7.90
N VAL A 12 -3.58 7.06 -6.61
CA VAL A 12 -2.84 7.78 -5.56
C VAL A 12 -1.46 7.16 -5.45
N THR A 13 -0.42 7.95 -5.58
CA THR A 13 0.97 7.51 -5.44
C THR A 13 1.70 8.35 -4.41
N VAL A 14 2.78 7.82 -3.87
CA VAL A 14 3.66 8.54 -2.94
C VAL A 14 5.10 8.38 -3.38
N TYR A 15 5.99 9.18 -2.79
CA TYR A 15 7.42 9.15 -3.05
C TYR A 15 8.17 8.49 -1.89
N GLU A 16 9.37 8.00 -2.17
CA GLU A 16 10.25 7.41 -1.15
C GLU A 16 10.54 8.37 0.01
N THR A 17 10.51 9.67 -0.27
CA THR A 17 10.80 10.72 0.70
C THR A 17 9.58 11.20 1.50
N ASN A 18 8.38 10.68 1.18
CA ASN A 18 7.21 10.97 2.00
C ASN A 18 7.39 10.35 3.38
N THR A 19 6.84 11.01 4.40
CA THR A 19 6.84 10.47 5.75
C THR A 19 5.73 9.44 5.92
N ILE A 20 5.90 8.55 6.87
CA ILE A 20 4.87 7.54 7.20
C ILE A 20 3.60 8.21 7.71
N GLU A 21 3.72 9.32 8.42
CA GLU A 21 2.55 10.10 8.84
C GLU A 21 1.73 10.59 7.65
N GLU A 22 2.40 11.11 6.61
CA GLU A 22 1.72 11.56 5.38
C GLU A 22 0.97 10.40 4.72
N VAL A 23 1.59 9.23 4.63
CA VAL A 23 0.97 8.04 4.06
C VAL A 23 -0.22 7.59 4.90
N ALA A 24 -0.08 7.55 6.21
CA ALA A 24 -1.15 7.16 7.11
C ALA A 24 -2.38 8.09 6.94
N ARG A 25 -2.16 9.38 6.82
CA ARG A 25 -3.23 10.34 6.56
C ARG A 25 -3.92 10.09 5.23
N ILE A 26 -3.16 9.78 4.18
CA ILE A 26 -3.72 9.43 2.86
C ILE A 26 -4.61 8.18 2.99
N PHE A 27 -4.15 7.15 3.69
CA PHE A 27 -4.93 5.92 3.88
C PHE A 27 -6.25 6.20 4.60
N ILE A 28 -6.21 7.02 5.64
CA ILE A 28 -7.39 7.37 6.43
C ILE A 28 -8.36 8.24 5.60
N ASP A 29 -7.86 9.30 4.99
CA ASP A 29 -8.69 10.27 4.29
C ASP A 29 -9.33 9.70 3.03
N LYS A 30 -8.60 8.88 2.29
CA LYS A 30 -9.07 8.29 1.03
C LYS A 30 -9.64 6.89 1.21
N LYS A 31 -9.61 6.33 2.41
CA LYS A 31 -10.10 4.98 2.74
C LYS A 31 -9.46 3.92 1.84
N ILE A 32 -8.16 4.01 1.66
CA ILE A 32 -7.37 3.06 0.90
C ILE A 32 -6.33 2.42 1.83
N SER A 33 -5.83 1.25 1.47
CA SER A 33 -4.95 0.46 2.32
C SER A 33 -3.59 0.16 1.71
N GLY A 34 -3.28 0.78 0.59
CA GLY A 34 -1.98 0.63 -0.05
C GLY A 34 -1.85 1.51 -1.26
N VAL A 35 -0.63 1.94 -1.54
CA VAL A 35 -0.33 2.83 -2.68
C VAL A 35 1.01 2.43 -3.30
N PRO A 36 1.16 2.63 -4.61
CA PRO A 36 2.46 2.53 -5.26
C PRO A 36 3.38 3.66 -4.83
N VAL A 37 4.65 3.35 -4.71
CA VAL A 37 5.72 4.32 -4.51
C VAL A 37 6.42 4.55 -5.83
N VAL A 38 6.56 5.79 -6.25
CA VAL A 38 7.11 6.15 -7.55
C VAL A 38 8.26 7.14 -7.42
N ASP A 39 9.10 7.20 -8.46
CA ASP A 39 10.14 8.21 -8.57
C ASP A 39 9.60 9.49 -9.27
N SER A 40 10.47 10.44 -9.54
CA SER A 40 10.12 11.71 -10.19
C SER A 40 9.58 11.54 -11.61
N GLN A 41 9.82 10.39 -12.25
CA GLN A 41 9.34 10.05 -13.59
C GLN A 41 8.09 9.14 -13.55
N LYS A 42 7.48 8.97 -12.38
CA LYS A 42 6.34 8.08 -12.12
C LYS A 42 6.64 6.60 -12.31
N LYS A 43 7.90 6.22 -12.36
CA LYS A 43 8.28 4.81 -12.41
C LYS A 43 8.11 4.18 -11.04
N ILE A 44 7.57 2.97 -11.00
CA ILE A 44 7.35 2.28 -9.74
C ILE A 44 8.68 1.86 -9.11
N VAL A 45 8.86 2.17 -7.84
CA VAL A 45 10.04 1.79 -7.06
C VAL A 45 9.69 0.95 -5.84
N GLY A 46 8.41 0.88 -5.49
CA GLY A 46 7.96 0.11 -4.34
C GLY A 46 6.45 0.15 -4.17
N ILE A 47 5.99 -0.52 -3.12
CA ILE A 47 4.60 -0.50 -2.67
C ILE A 47 4.62 -0.36 -1.15
N ILE A 48 3.74 0.47 -0.63
CA ILE A 48 3.52 0.57 0.81
C ILE A 48 2.05 0.33 1.14
N SER A 49 1.79 -0.46 2.17
CA SER A 49 0.44 -0.87 2.56
C SER A 49 0.23 -0.68 4.06
N GLU A 50 -1.02 -0.82 4.48
CA GLU A 50 -1.37 -0.76 5.91
C GLU A 50 -0.62 -1.83 6.71
N GLY A 51 -0.39 -3.00 6.12
CA GLY A 51 0.38 -4.07 6.77
C GLY A 51 1.79 -3.64 7.13
N ASP A 52 2.44 -2.84 6.28
CA ASP A 52 3.78 -2.33 6.56
C ASP A 52 3.79 -1.43 7.79
N LEU A 53 2.80 -0.56 7.91
CA LEU A 53 2.67 0.34 9.06
C LEU A 53 2.34 -0.40 10.35
N VAL A 54 1.40 -1.33 10.29
CA VAL A 54 0.96 -2.12 11.44
C VAL A 54 2.07 -3.06 11.92
N PHE A 55 2.77 -3.70 10.98
CA PHE A 55 3.88 -4.60 11.31
C PHE A 55 5.01 -3.86 12.04
N GLN A 56 5.32 -2.65 11.62
CA GLN A 56 6.36 -1.85 12.25
C GLN A 56 5.99 -1.46 13.69
N GLN A 57 4.74 -1.11 13.93
CA GLN A 57 4.26 -0.85 15.29
C GLN A 57 4.40 -2.08 16.20
N LYS A 58 4.03 -3.24 15.68
CA LYS A 58 4.15 -4.50 16.42
C LYS A 58 5.59 -4.79 16.83
N LYS A 59 6.55 -4.52 15.95
CA LYS A 59 7.97 -4.71 16.25
C LYS A 59 8.46 -3.76 17.35
N LEU A 60 7.96 -2.53 17.34
CA LEU A 60 8.43 -1.52 18.28
C LEU A 60 7.89 -1.73 19.69
N ASN A 61 6.59 -1.96 19.82
CA ASN A 61 5.99 -2.14 21.15
C ASN A 61 4.65 -2.90 21.06
N PRO A 62 4.67 -4.25 21.07
CA PRO A 62 3.44 -5.05 20.96
C PRO A 62 2.35 -4.75 22.00
N PRO A 63 2.66 -4.54 23.30
CA PRO A 63 1.63 -4.21 24.29
C PRO A 63 0.90 -2.90 23.98
N VAL A 64 1.63 -1.88 23.54
CA VAL A 64 1.06 -0.58 23.15
C VAL A 64 0.19 -0.74 21.92
N PHE A 65 0.64 -1.51 20.96
CA PHE A 65 -0.09 -1.84 19.75
C PHE A 65 -1.44 -2.51 20.08
N LEU A 66 -1.43 -3.53 20.90
CA LEU A 66 -2.65 -4.24 21.31
C LEU A 66 -3.64 -3.29 22.00
N SER A 67 -3.16 -2.44 22.90
CA SER A 67 -3.98 -1.46 23.63
C SER A 67 -4.65 -0.49 22.66
N PHE A 68 -3.96 -0.07 21.60
CA PHE A 68 -4.50 0.83 20.60
C PHE A 68 -5.66 0.19 19.84
N PHE A 69 -5.50 -1.06 19.38
CA PHE A 69 -6.53 -1.76 18.61
C PHE A 69 -7.71 -2.20 19.46
N ASP A 70 -7.49 -2.52 20.71
CA ASP A 70 -8.56 -2.88 21.64
C ASP A 70 -9.31 -1.67 22.20
N GLY A 71 -8.88 -0.46 21.87
CA GLY A 71 -9.47 0.77 22.38
C GLY A 71 -9.18 1.00 23.86
N VAL A 72 -8.32 0.21 24.47
CA VAL A 72 -7.95 0.31 25.87
C VAL A 72 -6.64 1.08 25.98
N ILE A 73 -6.74 2.40 26.08
CA ILE A 73 -5.57 3.26 26.33
C ILE A 73 -5.48 3.44 27.83
N GLN A 74 -4.75 2.55 28.50
CA GLN A 74 -4.52 2.63 29.94
C GLN A 74 -3.10 3.15 30.21
N VAL A 75 -2.38 2.45 31.02
CA VAL A 75 -1.02 2.82 31.45
C VAL A 75 -0.09 2.90 30.23
N GLY A 76 0.70 3.97 30.16
CA GLY A 76 1.68 4.15 29.08
C GLY A 76 1.21 4.99 27.91
N LYS A 77 0.19 5.82 28.09
CA LYS A 77 -0.31 6.75 27.06
C LYS A 77 0.82 7.61 26.48
N SER A 78 1.73 8.10 27.31
CA SER A 78 2.90 8.87 26.86
C SER A 78 3.84 8.01 26.02
N ALA A 79 4.07 6.77 26.43
CA ALA A 79 4.90 5.83 25.68
C ALA A 79 4.28 5.51 24.31
N PHE A 80 2.95 5.38 24.26
CA PHE A 80 2.22 5.17 23.02
C PHE A 80 2.43 6.34 22.05
N PHE A 81 2.26 7.58 22.50
CA PHE A 81 2.48 8.75 21.66
C PHE A 81 3.93 8.87 21.21
N ASP A 82 4.88 8.52 22.08
CA ASP A 82 6.30 8.51 21.73
C ASP A 82 6.61 7.47 20.65
N GLU A 83 6.01 6.29 20.73
CA GLU A 83 6.14 5.25 19.71
C GLU A 83 5.55 5.68 18.37
N ILE A 84 4.38 6.33 18.37
CA ILE A 84 3.77 6.89 17.16
C ILE A 84 4.68 7.94 16.54
N LYS A 85 5.27 8.81 17.35
CA LYS A 85 6.22 9.81 16.84
C LYS A 85 7.44 9.18 16.21
N LYS A 86 7.97 8.10 16.79
CA LYS A 86 9.10 7.36 16.20
C LYS A 86 8.73 6.77 14.85
N ILE A 87 7.54 6.18 14.73
CA ILE A 87 7.06 5.59 13.47
C ILE A 87 6.84 6.68 12.43
N SER A 88 6.22 7.79 12.81
CA SER A 88 5.93 8.90 11.89
C SER A 88 7.18 9.59 11.38
N ALA A 89 8.31 9.45 12.09
CA ALA A 89 9.60 9.97 11.64
C ALA A 89 10.24 9.14 10.53
N PHE A 90 9.80 7.89 10.32
CA PHE A 90 10.30 7.08 9.23
C PHE A 90 9.79 7.59 7.88
N LEU A 91 10.59 7.34 6.85
CA LEU A 91 10.23 7.62 5.48
C LEU A 91 9.64 6.39 4.81
N VAL A 92 8.88 6.59 3.75
CA VAL A 92 8.31 5.51 2.95
C VAL A 92 9.38 4.50 2.53
N LYS A 93 10.56 4.98 2.10
CA LYS A 93 11.67 4.11 1.68
C LYS A 93 12.11 3.11 2.74
N ASP A 94 11.90 3.44 4.02
CA ASP A 94 12.33 2.59 5.14
C ASP A 94 11.38 1.42 5.38
N LEU A 95 10.12 1.54 4.97
CA LEU A 95 9.07 0.54 5.24
C LEU A 95 8.47 -0.10 3.99
N MET A 96 8.66 0.47 2.81
CA MET A 96 8.06 -0.05 1.58
C MET A 96 8.63 -1.42 1.20
N THR A 97 7.85 -2.21 0.49
CA THR A 97 8.31 -3.38 -0.22
C THR A 97 8.88 -2.94 -1.56
N LYS A 98 10.13 -3.28 -1.85
CA LYS A 98 10.81 -2.88 -3.09
C LYS A 98 11.31 -4.06 -3.93
N ASP A 99 11.46 -5.24 -3.31
CA ASP A 99 11.93 -6.43 -4.00
C ASP A 99 10.74 -7.31 -4.38
N ASP A 100 10.84 -7.99 -5.53
CA ASP A 100 9.82 -8.92 -6.01
C ASP A 100 8.42 -8.29 -6.07
N LEU A 101 8.34 -7.08 -6.60
CA LEU A 101 7.08 -6.37 -6.73
C LEU A 101 6.13 -7.12 -7.67
N ILE A 102 4.88 -7.29 -7.22
CA ILE A 102 3.83 -7.87 -8.04
C ILE A 102 3.16 -6.73 -8.80
N ILE A 103 3.48 -6.65 -10.08
CA ILE A 103 2.96 -5.64 -11.01
C ILE A 103 2.48 -6.32 -12.29
N ALA A 104 1.68 -5.64 -13.08
CA ALA A 104 1.25 -6.12 -14.38
C ALA A 104 1.27 -4.99 -15.41
N ARG A 105 1.35 -5.37 -16.68
CA ARG A 105 1.28 -4.42 -17.80
C ARG A 105 -0.18 -4.11 -18.13
N GLU A 106 -0.44 -2.92 -18.62
CA GLU A 106 -1.79 -2.50 -19.01
C GLU A 106 -2.38 -3.38 -20.12
N THR A 107 -1.53 -4.09 -20.88
CA THR A 107 -1.94 -5.03 -21.92
C THR A 107 -2.13 -6.46 -21.43
N ALA A 108 -1.96 -6.72 -20.14
CA ALA A 108 -2.14 -8.06 -19.58
C ALA A 108 -3.62 -8.46 -19.63
N ASP A 109 -3.86 -9.76 -19.78
CA ASP A 109 -5.20 -10.31 -19.67
C ASP A 109 -5.70 -10.26 -18.23
N LEU A 110 -7.00 -10.01 -18.08
CA LEU A 110 -7.62 -9.91 -16.77
C LEU A 110 -7.48 -11.21 -15.96
N SER A 111 -7.54 -12.36 -16.65
CA SER A 111 -7.36 -13.67 -16.00
C SER A 111 -5.96 -13.84 -15.40
N ASP A 112 -4.94 -13.33 -16.08
CA ASP A 112 -3.56 -13.40 -15.59
C ASP A 112 -3.40 -12.54 -14.34
N VAL A 113 -3.98 -11.35 -14.35
CA VAL A 113 -3.93 -10.44 -13.21
C VAL A 113 -4.71 -11.02 -12.01
N ALA A 114 -5.85 -11.66 -12.27
CA ALA A 114 -6.61 -12.36 -11.23
C ALA A 114 -5.77 -13.48 -10.59
N SER A 115 -5.04 -14.24 -11.41
CA SER A 115 -4.14 -15.28 -10.92
C SER A 115 -3.02 -14.71 -10.05
N LEU A 116 -2.42 -13.61 -10.48
CA LEU A 116 -1.38 -12.93 -9.70
C LEU A 116 -1.89 -12.49 -8.32
N LEU A 117 -3.11 -11.95 -8.26
CA LEU A 117 -3.71 -11.53 -6.98
C LEU A 117 -3.86 -12.71 -6.02
N ILE A 118 -4.31 -13.85 -6.53
CA ILE A 118 -4.57 -15.05 -5.71
C ILE A 118 -3.27 -15.74 -5.30
N GLU A 119 -2.39 -16.00 -6.26
CA GLU A 119 -1.15 -16.74 -6.03
C GLU A 119 -0.20 -16.02 -5.09
N ASN A 120 -0.14 -14.70 -5.17
CA ASN A 120 0.73 -13.88 -4.33
C ASN A 120 0.04 -13.36 -3.07
N LYS A 121 -1.25 -13.69 -2.88
CA LYS A 121 -2.04 -13.29 -1.69
C LYS A 121 -2.03 -11.79 -1.47
N VAL A 122 -2.09 -11.02 -2.56
CA VAL A 122 -2.15 -9.56 -2.51
C VAL A 122 -3.56 -9.07 -2.83
N ASN A 123 -3.90 -7.88 -2.36
CA ASN A 123 -5.23 -7.30 -2.57
C ASN A 123 -5.28 -6.37 -3.77
N ARG A 124 -4.14 -5.91 -4.24
CA ARG A 124 -4.04 -4.97 -5.35
C ARG A 124 -2.75 -5.17 -6.12
N ILE A 125 -2.79 -4.80 -7.39
CA ILE A 125 -1.63 -4.86 -8.29
C ILE A 125 -1.53 -3.52 -9.02
N PRO A 126 -0.40 -2.81 -8.90
CA PRO A 126 -0.13 -1.65 -9.75
C PRO A 126 0.01 -2.08 -11.20
N ILE A 127 -0.55 -1.28 -12.09
CA ILE A 127 -0.48 -1.48 -13.53
C ILE A 127 0.47 -0.45 -14.11
N VAL A 128 1.39 -0.92 -14.93
CA VAL A 128 2.45 -0.10 -15.49
C VAL A 128 2.43 -0.12 -17.02
N ASP A 129 2.99 0.91 -17.62
CA ASP A 129 3.23 0.98 -19.06
C ASP A 129 4.58 0.33 -19.42
N ASP A 130 4.98 0.44 -20.69
CA ASP A 130 6.23 -0.15 -21.18
C ASP A 130 7.49 0.47 -20.56
N GLU A 131 7.37 1.63 -19.94
CA GLU A 131 8.47 2.32 -19.28
C GLU A 131 8.42 2.16 -17.75
N ASN A 132 7.61 1.22 -17.25
CA ASN A 132 7.39 0.97 -15.81
C ASN A 132 6.77 2.15 -15.05
N ARG A 133 6.09 3.05 -15.76
CA ARG A 133 5.32 4.12 -15.10
C ARG A 133 3.98 3.60 -14.66
N VAL A 134 3.54 3.99 -13.47
CA VAL A 134 2.24 3.58 -12.94
C VAL A 134 1.13 4.31 -13.72
N VAL A 135 0.27 3.53 -14.35
CA VAL A 135 -0.87 4.03 -15.16
C VAL A 135 -2.22 3.61 -14.59
N GLY A 136 -2.24 2.68 -13.65
CA GLY A 136 -3.47 2.20 -13.06
C GLY A 136 -3.22 1.34 -11.85
N ILE A 137 -4.31 0.92 -11.22
CA ILE A 137 -4.29 -0.05 -10.14
C ILE A 137 -5.53 -0.94 -10.27
N VAL A 138 -5.37 -2.22 -9.96
CA VAL A 138 -6.46 -3.20 -9.96
C VAL A 138 -6.51 -3.88 -8.61
N THR A 139 -7.71 -3.97 -8.05
CA THR A 139 -7.99 -4.66 -6.80
C THR A 139 -8.81 -5.91 -7.06
N ARG A 140 -8.92 -6.78 -6.05
CA ARG A 140 -9.84 -7.92 -6.11
C ARG A 140 -11.27 -7.47 -6.36
N TYR A 141 -11.65 -6.33 -5.79
CA TYR A 141 -12.99 -5.76 -5.98
C TYR A 141 -13.25 -5.40 -7.45
N ASP A 142 -12.26 -4.82 -8.13
CA ASP A 142 -12.39 -4.48 -9.55
C ASP A 142 -12.63 -5.73 -10.41
N ILE A 143 -11.95 -6.83 -10.08
CA ILE A 143 -12.13 -8.12 -10.77
C ILE A 143 -13.58 -8.62 -10.57
N ILE A 144 -14.07 -8.58 -9.33
CA ILE A 144 -15.45 -8.99 -9.03
C ILE A 144 -16.43 -8.14 -9.82
N LYS A 145 -16.27 -6.83 -9.77
CA LYS A 145 -17.15 -5.88 -10.45
C LYS A 145 -17.17 -6.06 -11.97
N ALA A 146 -16.05 -6.49 -12.55
CA ALA A 146 -15.95 -6.72 -13.99
C ALA A 146 -16.67 -8.01 -14.44
N ASN A 147 -16.82 -8.98 -13.53
CA ASN A 147 -17.38 -10.30 -13.85
C ASN A 147 -18.83 -10.50 -13.43
N TYR A 148 -19.37 -9.63 -12.57
CA TYR A 148 -20.73 -9.74 -12.02
C TYR A 148 -21.47 -8.39 -12.10
#